data_625cc0bbe44f81541c66ea3a7ff53326
#
_entry.id   625cc0bbe44f81541c66ea3a7ff53326
#
_cell.length_a   1.000
_cell.length_b   1.000
_cell.length_c   1.000
_cell.angle_alpha   90.00
_cell.angle_beta   90.00
_cell.angle_gamma   90.00
#
_symmetry.space_group_name_H-M   'P 1'
#
loop_
_entity.id
_entity.type
_entity.pdbx_description
1 polymer ?
#
loop_
_entity_poly.entity_id
_entity_poly.type
_entity_poly.pdbx_seq_one_letter_code
_entity_poly.pdbx_strand_id
1 'polypeptide(L)'
;MTRRTQTAAWAIVATGIIGVASASALVLPKEGELPTGDDVVTADVRIERMRYVPDRIEVPRGTKLVVNLVNDGDKEHDLKIGEANSGRLSPGEASATYFGEFNKDTRGWCTIAGHKTMGMTFKVDVI
;
A
#
# COMPACT_ATOMS: atom_id res chain seq x y z
N MET A 1 18.12 -7.60 2.22
CA MET A 1 17.58 -7.66 2.23
C MET A 1 16.96 -7.96 2.25
N THR A 2 16.84 -7.88 2.34
CA THR A 2 16.02 -8.13 2.40
C THR A 2 15.26 -8.65 2.61
N ARG A 3 15.01 -8.98 2.66
CA ARG A 3 14.11 -9.43 2.74
C ARG A 3 13.35 -9.93 3.04
N ARG A 4 13.21 -10.07 3.01
CA ARG A 4 12.24 -10.40 3.21
C ARG A 4 11.43 -10.69 3.38
N THR A 5 11.46 -10.69 3.43
CA THR A 5 10.40 -10.81 3.53
C THR A 5 9.79 -10.99 3.92
N GLN A 6 9.93 -11.06 4.04
CA GLN A 6 9.20 -11.11 4.40
C GLN A 6 8.83 -10.89 4.88
N THR A 7 9.13 -10.90 5.06
CA THR A 7 8.69 -10.50 5.58
C THR A 7 8.73 -9.90 5.81
N ALA A 8 9.03 -9.94 5.88
CA ALA A 8 8.91 -9.27 6.13
C ALA A 8 9.13 -8.60 5.99
N ALA A 9 9.43 -8.65 6.05
CA ALA A 9 9.42 -8.01 5.96
C ALA A 9 9.73 -7.48 5.57
N TRP A 10 9.97 -7.55 5.38
CA TRP A 10 10.07 -6.88 5.13
C TRP A 10 10.44 -6.25 4.65
N ALA A 11 10.55 -6.26 4.73
CA ALA A 11 10.62 -5.51 4.53
C ALA A 11 11.00 -4.71 4.41
N ILE A 12 11.39 -4.70 4.38
CA ILE A 12 11.57 -3.86 4.33
C ILE A 12 12.09 -3.23 3.88
N VAL A 13 12.35 -3.17 3.81
CA VAL A 13 12.60 -2.43 3.49
C VAL A 13 13.06 -1.72 2.87
N ALA A 14 13.29 -1.77 2.77
CA ALA A 14 13.47 -1.04 2.33
C ALA A 14 13.79 -0.23 1.72
N THR A 15 13.92 -0.22 1.59
CA THR A 15 13.96 0.55 1.18
C THR A 15 14.15 1.26 0.45
N GLY A 16 14.19 1.16 0.31
CA GLY A 16 14.09 1.78 -0.23
C GLY A 16 14.40 2.39 -0.96
N ILE A 17 14.56 2.34 -1.17
CA ILE A 17 14.59 2.96 -1.72
C ILE A 17 14.74 3.43 -2.57
N ILE A 18 14.83 3.18 -2.73
CA ILE A 18 14.84 3.66 -3.38
C ILE A 18 14.93 4.38 -4.11
N GLY A 19 14.94 4.36 -4.17
CA GLY A 19 14.88 5.03 -4.69
C GLY A 19 14.92 5.64 -5.50
N VAL A 20 14.83 5.52 -5.66
CA VAL A 20 14.73 6.12 -6.26
C VAL A 20 14.62 6.74 -6.95
N ALA A 21 14.55 6.59 -6.94
CA ALA A 21 14.32 7.22 -7.42
C ALA A 21 14.31 7.97 -8.00
N SER A 22 14.39 7.98 -8.00
CA SER A 22 14.33 8.70 -8.37
C SER A 22 14.18 9.39 -9.14
N ALA A 23 14.05 9.17 -9.32
CA ALA A 23 13.89 9.73 -9.91
C ALA A 23 13.47 10.29 -10.52
N SER A 24 13.12 10.23 -10.63
CA SER A 24 12.71 10.63 -11.11
C SER A 24 12.32 11.47 -11.38
N ALA A 25 12.29 11.60 -11.07
CA ALA A 25 11.91 12.36 -11.19
C ALA A 25 11.57 12.93 -11.96
N LEU A 26 11.30 13.08 -12.17
CA LEU A 26 10.99 13.54 -12.82
C LEU A 26 10.02 14.14 -13.17
N VAL A 27 9.58 14.29 -13.20
CA VAL A 27 8.69 14.74 -13.63
C VAL A 27 7.57 14.55 -13.19
N LEU A 28 7.18 14.91 -12.49
CA LEU A 28 6.27 14.54 -11.99
C LEU A 28 5.22 15.32 -11.77
N PRO A 29 4.18 14.94 -11.67
CA PRO A 29 2.98 15.63 -11.50
C PRO A 29 2.93 16.17 -10.16
N LYS A 30 2.24 17.16 -9.93
CA LYS A 30 2.10 17.71 -8.77
C LYS A 30 1.05 17.13 -7.97
N GLU A 31 -0.13 17.00 -8.47
CA GLU A 31 -1.17 16.45 -7.78
C GLU A 31 -0.99 15.05 -7.69
N GLY A 32 -1.14 14.40 -6.61
CA GLY A 32 -0.93 12.99 -6.46
C GLY A 32 0.53 12.59 -6.34
N GLU A 33 1.41 13.58 -6.22
CA GLU A 33 2.81 13.26 -6.07
C GLU A 33 3.03 12.55 -4.75
N LEU A 34 3.87 11.52 -4.75
CA LEU A 34 4.10 10.71 -3.57
C LEU A 34 5.16 11.33 -2.67
N PRO A 35 5.01 11.20 -1.36
CA PRO A 35 6.02 11.72 -0.44
C PRO A 35 7.31 10.93 -0.54
N THR A 36 8.41 11.54 -0.14
CA THR A 36 9.70 10.88 -0.05
C THR A 36 10.34 11.25 1.26
N GLY A 37 11.32 10.49 1.69
CA GLY A 37 12.04 10.79 2.90
C GLY A 37 12.18 9.57 3.79
N ASP A 38 12.87 9.76 4.92
CA ASP A 38 13.18 8.66 5.84
C ASP A 38 11.95 8.14 6.58
N ASP A 39 10.90 8.97 6.69
CA ASP A 39 9.70 8.58 7.39
C ASP A 39 8.65 7.98 6.45
N VAL A 40 9.01 7.72 5.22
CA VAL A 40 8.09 7.12 4.24
C VAL A 40 8.38 5.64 4.11
N VAL A 41 7.34 4.83 4.19
CA VAL A 41 7.42 3.39 3.92
C VAL A 41 6.57 3.11 2.69
N THR A 42 7.13 2.39 1.74
CA THR A 42 6.39 1.94 0.57
C THR A 42 6.20 0.44 0.68
N ALA A 43 4.94 0.03 0.69
CA ALA A 43 4.59 -1.37 0.80
C ALA A 43 4.03 -1.87 -0.52
N ASP A 44 4.43 -3.07 -0.91
CA ASP A 44 3.91 -3.71 -2.12
C ASP A 44 2.81 -4.67 -1.70
N VAL A 45 1.63 -4.48 -2.23
CA VAL A 45 0.47 -5.30 -1.91
C VAL A 45 -0.17 -5.76 -3.22
N ARG A 46 -0.48 -7.03 -3.28
CA ARG A 46 -1.16 -7.59 -4.43
C ARG A 46 -2.56 -8.00 -4.04
N ILE A 47 -3.47 -7.94 -4.98
CA ILE A 47 -4.81 -8.46 -4.79
C ILE A 47 -4.88 -9.76 -5.54
N GLU A 48 -5.12 -10.84 -4.81
CA GLU A 48 -5.26 -12.18 -5.39
C GLU A 48 -6.61 -12.71 -4.99
N ARG A 49 -7.49 -12.91 -5.97
CA ARG A 49 -8.87 -13.29 -5.73
C ARG A 49 -9.51 -12.19 -4.89
N MET A 50 -10.02 -12.53 -3.72
CA MET A 50 -10.70 -11.60 -2.83
C MET A 50 -9.85 -11.29 -1.61
N ARG A 51 -8.54 -11.19 -1.79
CA ARG A 51 -7.63 -10.96 -0.66
C ARG A 51 -6.51 -10.02 -1.03
N TYR A 52 -6.04 -9.27 -0.05
CA TYR A 52 -4.78 -8.51 -0.17
C TYR A 52 -3.65 -9.41 0.32
N VAL A 53 -2.52 -9.38 -0.38
CA VAL A 53 -1.36 -10.18 -0.04
C VAL A 53 -0.13 -9.27 -0.03
N PRO A 54 0.45 -8.99 1.11
CA PRO A 54 -0.01 -9.35 2.45
C PRO A 54 -1.26 -8.58 2.84
N ASP A 55 -2.00 -9.07 3.83
CA ASP A 55 -3.19 -8.37 4.28
C ASP A 55 -2.93 -7.54 5.54
N ARG A 56 -1.67 -7.40 5.90
CA ARG A 56 -1.27 -6.71 7.12
C ARG A 56 0.16 -6.24 6.98
N ILE A 57 0.45 -5.04 7.48
CA ILE A 57 1.81 -4.53 7.55
C ILE A 57 2.01 -3.87 8.91
N GLU A 58 3.28 -3.79 9.30
CA GLU A 58 3.67 -3.12 10.53
C GLU A 58 4.58 -1.96 10.18
N VAL A 59 4.32 -0.81 10.77
CA VAL A 59 5.10 0.39 10.50
C VAL A 59 5.39 1.12 11.80
N PRO A 60 6.52 1.83 11.89
CA PRO A 60 6.78 2.69 13.04
C PRO A 60 5.76 3.81 13.14
N ARG A 61 5.52 4.29 14.35
CA ARG A 61 4.64 5.43 14.58
C ARG A 61 5.16 6.63 13.79
N GLY A 62 4.27 7.35 13.17
CA GLY A 62 4.63 8.53 12.37
C GLY A 62 4.99 8.22 10.94
N THR A 63 4.84 6.96 10.51
CA THR A 63 5.15 6.57 9.14
C THR A 63 4.16 7.18 8.17
N LYS A 64 4.70 7.71 7.06
CA LYS A 64 3.91 8.09 5.91
C LYS A 64 3.89 6.90 4.98
N LEU A 65 2.71 6.36 4.74
CA LEU A 65 2.58 5.09 4.03
C LEU A 65 2.18 5.27 2.58
N VAL A 66 2.97 4.70 1.69
CA VAL A 66 2.64 4.56 0.28
C VAL A 66 2.42 3.08 0.01
N VAL A 67 1.35 2.73 -0.67
CA VAL A 67 1.11 1.35 -1.08
C VAL A 67 1.13 1.25 -2.59
N ASN A 68 1.97 0.36 -3.09
CA ASN A 68 1.93 -0.04 -4.49
C ASN A 68 0.97 -1.21 -4.55
N LEU A 69 -0.19 -1.00 -5.15
CA LEU A 69 -1.24 -2.00 -5.19
C LEU A 69 -1.40 -2.53 -6.61
N VAL A 70 -1.34 -3.84 -6.76
CA VAL A 70 -1.49 -4.50 -8.06
C VAL A 70 -2.69 -5.42 -7.99
N ASN A 71 -3.60 -5.29 -8.92
CA ASN A 71 -4.77 -6.16 -8.98
C ASN A 71 -4.48 -7.36 -9.87
N ASP A 72 -4.11 -8.47 -9.25
CA ASP A 72 -3.89 -9.73 -9.97
C ASP A 72 -5.14 -10.61 -9.94
N GLY A 73 -6.27 -10.07 -9.49
CA GLY A 73 -7.53 -10.78 -9.49
C GLY A 73 -8.26 -10.66 -10.81
N ASP A 74 -9.45 -11.21 -10.86
CA ASP A 74 -10.26 -11.19 -12.07
C ASP A 74 -11.47 -10.25 -11.97
N LYS A 75 -11.56 -9.47 -10.90
CA LYS A 75 -12.61 -8.49 -10.69
C LYS A 75 -12.01 -7.15 -10.34
N GLU A 76 -12.84 -6.13 -10.37
CA GLU A 76 -12.41 -4.82 -9.91
C GLU A 76 -12.27 -4.80 -8.39
N HIS A 77 -11.29 -4.11 -7.90
CA HIS A 77 -11.04 -3.98 -6.47
C HIS A 77 -10.45 -2.61 -6.17
N ASP A 78 -10.53 -2.20 -4.92
CA ASP A 78 -9.81 -1.01 -4.44
C ASP A 78 -9.30 -1.30 -3.03
N LEU A 79 -8.60 -0.33 -2.46
CA LEU A 79 -8.18 -0.39 -1.07
C LEU A 79 -8.42 0.97 -0.46
N LYS A 80 -9.22 0.99 0.60
CA LYS A 80 -9.44 2.18 1.39
C LYS A 80 -8.80 1.95 2.75
N ILE A 81 -7.97 2.89 3.20
CA ILE A 81 -7.40 2.87 4.54
C ILE A 81 -7.63 4.25 5.12
N GLY A 82 -8.38 4.34 6.22
CA GLY A 82 -8.74 5.63 6.76
C GLY A 82 -9.58 6.41 5.76
N GLU A 83 -9.14 7.62 5.43
CA GLU A 83 -9.87 8.46 4.50
C GLU A 83 -9.37 8.34 3.07
N ALA A 84 -8.25 7.66 2.86
CA ALA A 84 -7.66 7.58 1.53
C ALA A 84 -8.07 6.30 0.82
N ASN A 85 -8.14 6.37 -0.50
CA ASN A 85 -8.58 5.24 -1.33
C ASN A 85 -7.68 5.16 -2.57
N SER A 86 -7.31 3.96 -2.94
CA SER A 86 -6.47 3.73 -4.11
C SER A 86 -7.16 4.07 -5.44
N GLY A 87 -8.47 4.17 -5.41
CA GLY A 87 -9.25 4.17 -6.64
C GLY A 87 -9.47 2.73 -7.11
N ARG A 88 -10.44 2.54 -7.97
CA ARG A 88 -10.76 1.21 -8.48
C ARG A 88 -9.72 0.78 -9.50
N LEU A 89 -9.31 -0.46 -9.37
CA LEU A 89 -8.35 -1.08 -10.28
C LEU A 89 -9.03 -2.22 -10.98
N SER A 90 -8.98 -2.22 -12.30
CA SER A 90 -9.42 -3.35 -13.10
C SER A 90 -8.36 -4.44 -13.05
N PRO A 91 -8.70 -5.68 -13.43
CA PRO A 91 -7.70 -6.74 -13.47
C PRO A 91 -6.46 -6.32 -14.25
N GLY A 92 -5.30 -6.52 -13.66
CA GLY A 92 -4.02 -6.17 -14.27
C GLY A 92 -3.55 -4.75 -14.02
N GLU A 93 -4.39 -3.91 -13.44
CA GLU A 93 -4.00 -2.53 -13.17
C GLU A 93 -3.27 -2.40 -11.85
N ALA A 94 -2.47 -1.36 -11.74
CA ALA A 94 -1.71 -1.07 -10.54
C ALA A 94 -1.76 0.42 -10.24
N SER A 95 -1.60 0.76 -8.98
CA SER A 95 -1.50 2.16 -8.58
C SER A 95 -0.55 2.28 -7.40
N ALA A 96 0.02 3.46 -7.24
CA ALA A 96 0.78 3.82 -6.05
C ALA A 96 0.01 4.93 -5.37
N THR A 97 -0.40 4.71 -4.14
CA THR A 97 -1.26 5.64 -3.42
C THR A 97 -0.65 6.00 -2.07
N TYR A 98 -0.68 7.27 -1.75
CA TYR A 98 -0.28 7.74 -0.44
C TYR A 98 -1.49 7.67 0.50
N PHE A 99 -1.36 6.91 1.57
CA PHE A 99 -2.48 6.69 2.49
C PHE A 99 -2.42 7.54 3.75
N GLY A 100 -1.41 8.38 3.90
CA GLY A 100 -1.32 9.28 5.02
C GLY A 100 -0.30 8.85 6.05
N GLU A 101 -0.27 9.60 7.14
CA GLU A 101 0.65 9.34 8.24
C GLU A 101 -0.07 8.49 9.28
N PHE A 102 0.61 7.47 9.81
CA PHE A 102 -0.01 6.52 10.72
C PHE A 102 0.58 6.64 12.12
N ASN A 103 -0.28 6.94 13.09
CA ASN A 103 0.10 7.05 14.50
C ASN A 103 -0.65 6.04 15.37
N LYS A 104 -1.52 5.26 14.76
CA LYS A 104 -2.27 4.22 15.48
C LYS A 104 -2.71 3.15 14.49
N ASP A 105 -3.03 1.99 15.01
CA ASP A 105 -3.51 0.88 14.20
C ASP A 105 -4.74 1.31 13.41
N THR A 106 -4.79 0.93 12.14
CA THR A 106 -5.85 1.36 11.25
C THR A 106 -6.24 0.20 10.35
N ARG A 107 -7.54 0.09 10.09
CA ARG A 107 -8.05 -0.95 9.20
C ARG A 107 -8.37 -0.39 7.84
N GLY A 108 -8.21 -1.25 6.85
CA GLY A 108 -8.61 -0.94 5.50
C GLY A 108 -9.46 -2.04 4.92
N TRP A 109 -10.11 -1.78 3.79
CA TRP A 109 -10.94 -2.78 3.14
C TRP A 109 -11.22 -2.37 1.70
N CYS A 110 -11.74 -3.33 0.93
CA CYS A 110 -12.23 -3.07 -0.41
C CYS A 110 -13.65 -2.51 -0.31
N THR A 111 -13.93 -1.41 -0.99
CA THR A 111 -15.23 -0.74 -0.88
C THR A 111 -16.26 -1.28 -1.86
N ILE A 112 -15.90 -2.23 -2.71
CA ILE A 112 -16.85 -2.82 -3.64
C ILE A 112 -17.87 -3.64 -2.84
N ALA A 113 -19.14 -3.52 -3.22
CA ALA A 113 -20.23 -4.12 -2.46
C ALA A 113 -19.99 -5.60 -2.20
N GLY A 114 -20.08 -5.99 -0.92
CA GLY A 114 -19.93 -7.38 -0.50
C GLY A 114 -18.52 -7.86 -0.31
N HIS A 115 -17.51 -7.14 -0.80
CA HIS A 115 -16.14 -7.64 -0.72
C HIS A 115 -15.60 -7.61 0.71
N LYS A 116 -15.92 -6.57 1.45
CA LYS A 116 -15.47 -6.47 2.84
C LYS A 116 -16.01 -7.64 3.67
N THR A 117 -17.28 -7.98 3.49
CA THR A 117 -17.88 -9.07 4.25
C THR A 117 -17.35 -10.43 3.83
N MET A 118 -16.72 -10.52 2.67
CA MET A 118 -16.09 -11.76 2.22
C MET A 118 -14.65 -11.88 2.69
N GLY A 119 -14.20 -10.94 3.54
CA GLY A 119 -12.87 -11.01 4.12
C GLY A 119 -11.83 -10.16 3.45
N MET A 120 -12.23 -9.30 2.53
CA MET A 120 -11.25 -8.46 1.83
C MET A 120 -10.91 -7.24 2.67
N THR A 121 -10.06 -7.46 3.67
CA THR A 121 -9.67 -6.45 4.63
C THR A 121 -8.15 -6.37 4.73
N PHE A 122 -7.67 -5.25 5.22
CA PHE A 122 -6.26 -4.95 5.34
C PHE A 122 -6.02 -4.31 6.70
N LYS A 123 -4.82 -4.47 7.25
CA LYS A 123 -4.53 -3.92 8.55
C LYS A 123 -3.16 -3.26 8.58
N VAL A 124 -3.09 -2.05 9.11
CA VAL A 124 -1.83 -1.35 9.37
C VAL A 124 -1.64 -1.33 10.88
N ASP A 125 -0.59 -1.97 11.35
CA ASP A 125 -0.25 -1.99 12.77
C ASP A 125 0.90 -1.02 13.01
N VAL A 126 0.75 -0.18 14.02
CA VAL A 126 1.79 0.78 14.39
C VAL A 126 2.55 0.21 15.57
N ILE A 127 3.86 0.11 15.43
CA ILE A 127 4.70 -0.50 16.43
C ILE A 127 5.64 0.51 17.09
#